data_44f337fc5b8b71cef43cdaae673b8499
#
_entry.id   44f337fc5b8b71cef43cdaae673b8499
#
_cell.length_a   1.000
_cell.length_b   1.000
_cell.length_c   1.000
_cell.angle_alpha   90.00
_cell.angle_beta   90.00
_cell.angle_gamma   90.00
#
_symmetry.space_group_name_H-M   'P 1'
#
loop_
_entity.id
_entity.type
_entity.pdbx_description
1 polymer ?
#
loop_
_entity_poly.entity_id
_entity_poly.type
_entity_poly.pdbx_seq_one_letter_code
_entity_poly.pdbx_strand_id
1 'polypeptide(L)'
;MSQTAEPSAQEHAEGIKTYLREGKERAIRLGNRGPIQFDQTGTLRGDILEAYWRQGFYVFENVIQAEELDELRAGIADMLDRAPIERDAKLDAKGRPAFGQEFARDTYTWIPPLSDPVGGTSRNGGRHPSKMVEPVPPTDAPKEIIYMMFGMCQAMDAGLRLYGHPQLLAIAESINGPDFTPFNDAIFLKQPGLGGSVAWHQDGLTHWDSPNWDEGIHGFNFQVQLYPSTPGNCLWVVPGTHKKGHVDIRAMVDGNEGSECLPNAVPLVCQSGDVTVVNRQTLHCSFANTSPDERVSLTFGFHRRSSVLGAVGVLGSGEGDVYDEQRIHERSSVIAVAIDARHQHFPKEKPYHYQPFVGLEDEFRWNEHTRETVIKDYNTQDLGI
;
A
#
# COMPACT_ATOMS: atom_id res chain seq x y z
N MET A 1 -11.31 40.52 11.56
CA MET A 1 -11.10 39.12 11.20
C MET A 1 -12.37 38.39 11.53
N SER A 2 -13.16 38.04 10.53
CA SER A 2 -14.39 37.26 10.70
C SER A 2 -13.97 35.83 11.04
N GLN A 3 -14.29 35.34 12.25
CA GLN A 3 -14.26 33.93 12.56
C GLN A 3 -15.33 33.27 11.66
N THR A 4 -14.92 32.59 10.60
CA THR A 4 -15.82 31.64 9.93
C THR A 4 -16.16 30.57 10.94
N ALA A 5 -17.46 30.41 11.27
CA ALA A 5 -17.93 29.36 12.17
C ALA A 5 -17.53 27.99 11.57
N GLU A 6 -17.03 27.08 12.39
CA GLU A 6 -16.79 25.70 11.97
C GLU A 6 -18.10 25.11 11.41
N PRO A 7 -18.05 24.44 10.24
CA PRO A 7 -19.25 23.86 9.65
C PRO A 7 -19.88 22.83 10.60
N SER A 8 -21.18 22.79 10.64
CA SER A 8 -21.90 21.74 11.38
C SER A 8 -21.58 20.35 10.81
N ALA A 9 -21.73 19.30 11.61
CA ALA A 9 -21.50 17.93 11.16
C ALA A 9 -22.33 17.55 9.90
N GLN A 10 -23.52 18.14 9.76
CA GLN A 10 -24.38 17.93 8.60
C GLN A 10 -23.84 18.65 7.35
N GLU A 11 -23.38 19.89 7.48
CA GLU A 11 -22.76 20.64 6.38
C GLU A 11 -21.47 19.99 5.94
N HIS A 12 -20.65 19.50 6.87
CA HIS A 12 -19.44 18.75 6.57
C HIS A 12 -19.76 17.44 5.79
N ALA A 13 -20.75 16.66 6.25
CA ALA A 13 -21.16 15.42 5.58
C ALA A 13 -21.68 15.67 4.15
N GLU A 14 -22.42 16.77 3.92
CA GLU A 14 -22.91 17.15 2.60
C GLU A 14 -21.77 17.65 1.70
N GLY A 15 -20.83 18.38 2.25
CA GLY A 15 -19.59 18.82 1.58
C GLY A 15 -18.77 17.62 1.09
N ILE A 16 -18.57 16.60 1.94
CA ILE A 16 -17.88 15.36 1.58
C ILE A 16 -18.59 14.66 0.42
N LYS A 17 -19.91 14.48 0.45
CA LYS A 17 -20.64 13.84 -0.66
C LYS A 17 -20.43 14.55 -2.00
N THR A 18 -20.47 15.87 -1.99
CA THR A 18 -20.21 16.69 -3.17
C THR A 18 -18.79 16.50 -3.66
N TYR A 19 -17.81 16.57 -2.77
CA TYR A 19 -16.39 16.36 -3.09
C TYR A 19 -16.10 14.98 -3.69
N LEU A 20 -16.70 13.91 -3.14
CA LEU A 20 -16.56 12.55 -3.65
C LEU A 20 -17.09 12.42 -5.08
N ARG A 21 -18.26 13.02 -5.37
CA ARG A 21 -18.85 13.03 -6.71
C ARG A 21 -17.95 13.79 -7.69
N GLU A 22 -17.56 15.01 -7.36
CA GLU A 22 -16.70 15.83 -8.22
C GLU A 22 -15.32 15.21 -8.42
N GLY A 23 -14.78 14.59 -7.38
CA GLY A 23 -13.52 13.84 -7.46
C GLY A 23 -13.60 12.71 -8.47
N LYS A 24 -14.69 11.93 -8.47
CA LYS A 24 -14.94 10.89 -9.47
C LYS A 24 -14.95 11.45 -10.90
N GLU A 25 -15.59 12.58 -11.10
CA GLU A 25 -15.63 13.25 -12.39
C GLU A 25 -14.24 13.75 -12.81
N ARG A 26 -13.46 14.29 -11.87
CA ARG A 26 -12.04 14.68 -12.13
C ARG A 26 -11.20 13.47 -12.54
N ALA A 27 -11.34 12.34 -11.85
CA ALA A 27 -10.62 11.11 -12.16
C ALA A 27 -10.97 10.57 -13.55
N ILE A 28 -12.26 10.60 -13.94
CA ILE A 28 -12.72 10.19 -15.28
C ILE A 28 -12.11 11.10 -16.36
N ARG A 29 -12.13 12.42 -16.16
CA ARG A 29 -11.53 13.36 -17.14
C ARG A 29 -10.02 13.21 -17.25
N LEU A 30 -9.33 12.86 -16.16
CA LEU A 30 -7.90 12.66 -16.17
C LEU A 30 -7.51 11.40 -16.95
N GLY A 31 -8.35 10.36 -16.93
CA GLY A 31 -8.03 9.05 -17.46
C GLY A 31 -7.00 8.35 -16.59
N ASN A 32 -5.80 8.15 -17.07
CA ASN A 32 -4.65 7.56 -16.35
C ASN A 32 -4.92 6.14 -15.84
N ARG A 33 -5.60 5.38 -16.67
CA ARG A 33 -6.00 3.99 -16.38
C ARG A 33 -6.18 3.18 -17.67
N GLY A 34 -6.06 1.88 -17.58
CA GLY A 34 -6.26 0.94 -18.68
C GLY A 34 -5.57 -0.40 -18.43
N PRO A 35 -5.61 -1.32 -19.39
CA PRO A 35 -4.95 -2.61 -19.28
C PRO A 35 -3.42 -2.47 -19.28
N ILE A 36 -2.73 -3.45 -18.72
CA ILE A 36 -1.27 -3.57 -18.85
C ILE A 36 -0.93 -3.83 -20.32
N GLN A 37 0.00 -3.05 -20.86
CA GLN A 37 0.51 -3.23 -22.21
C GLN A 37 2.02 -3.04 -22.22
N PHE A 38 2.72 -4.03 -22.75
CA PHE A 38 4.17 -4.00 -22.94
C PHE A 38 4.51 -3.80 -24.42
N ASP A 39 5.66 -3.24 -24.68
CA ASP A 39 6.23 -3.16 -26.02
C ASP A 39 6.94 -4.47 -26.40
N GLN A 40 7.59 -4.49 -27.57
CA GLN A 40 8.27 -5.67 -28.09
C GLN A 40 9.50 -6.09 -27.25
N THR A 41 10.01 -5.22 -26.41
CA THR A 41 11.14 -5.49 -25.51
C THR A 41 10.69 -6.04 -24.16
N GLY A 42 9.40 -6.04 -23.88
CA GLY A 42 8.83 -6.42 -22.57
C GLY A 42 8.79 -5.27 -21.57
N THR A 43 9.13 -4.05 -22.00
CA THR A 43 9.01 -2.85 -21.16
C THR A 43 7.58 -2.31 -21.21
N LEU A 44 7.11 -1.74 -20.13
CA LEU A 44 5.79 -1.09 -20.09
C LEU A 44 5.69 -0.04 -21.20
N ARG A 45 4.59 -0.06 -21.96
CA ARG A 45 4.42 0.82 -23.11
C ARG A 45 4.66 2.29 -22.74
N GLY A 46 5.39 2.99 -23.61
CA GLY A 46 5.92 4.33 -23.33
C GLY A 46 4.86 5.37 -22.92
N ASP A 47 3.65 5.33 -23.53
CA ASP A 47 2.56 6.24 -23.16
C ASP A 47 1.99 5.98 -21.76
N ILE A 48 1.97 4.72 -21.30
CA ILE A 48 1.56 4.35 -19.93
C ILE A 48 2.63 4.82 -18.94
N LEU A 49 3.89 4.54 -19.24
CA LEU A 49 5.02 4.97 -18.40
C LEU A 49 5.10 6.50 -18.30
N GLU A 50 4.90 7.21 -19.41
CA GLU A 50 4.83 8.66 -19.44
C GLU A 50 3.64 9.21 -18.63
N ALA A 51 2.48 8.55 -18.72
CA ALA A 51 1.31 8.90 -17.92
C ALA A 51 1.57 8.72 -16.40
N TYR A 52 2.21 7.61 -16.01
CA TYR A 52 2.67 7.38 -14.64
C TYR A 52 3.62 8.49 -14.16
N TRP A 53 4.68 8.80 -14.90
CA TRP A 53 5.64 9.83 -14.53
C TRP A 53 5.06 11.25 -14.56
N ARG A 54 4.02 11.49 -15.36
CA ARG A 54 3.34 12.79 -15.40
C ARG A 54 2.46 13.00 -14.18
N GLN A 55 1.72 11.96 -13.73
CA GLN A 55 0.70 12.07 -12.69
C GLN A 55 1.14 11.53 -11.33
N GLY A 56 2.13 10.64 -11.29
CA GLY A 56 2.59 9.95 -10.08
C GLY A 56 1.78 8.70 -9.74
N PHE A 57 0.92 8.24 -10.64
CA PHE A 57 0.14 7.00 -10.48
C PHE A 57 -0.35 6.47 -11.82
N TYR A 58 -0.79 5.23 -11.84
CA TYR A 58 -1.61 4.65 -12.91
C TYR A 58 -2.52 3.56 -12.35
N VAL A 59 -3.68 3.34 -12.94
CA VAL A 59 -4.61 2.26 -12.56
C VAL A 59 -4.60 1.20 -13.65
N PHE A 60 -4.05 0.04 -13.36
CA PHE A 60 -4.10 -1.12 -14.25
C PHE A 60 -5.39 -1.90 -14.03
N GLU A 61 -6.15 -2.09 -15.09
CA GLU A 61 -7.46 -2.72 -15.05
C GLU A 61 -7.37 -4.23 -15.31
N ASN A 62 -8.14 -5.01 -14.54
CA ASN A 62 -8.31 -6.45 -14.71
C ASN A 62 -6.97 -7.24 -14.74
N VAL A 63 -6.09 -6.96 -13.78
CA VAL A 63 -4.77 -7.59 -13.67
C VAL A 63 -4.88 -8.96 -13.01
N ILE A 64 -5.54 -9.02 -11.85
CA ILE A 64 -5.67 -10.26 -11.08
C ILE A 64 -6.95 -10.96 -11.46
N GLN A 65 -6.84 -12.21 -11.91
CA GLN A 65 -7.96 -12.98 -12.41
C GLN A 65 -8.81 -13.58 -11.27
N ALA A 66 -10.02 -14.02 -11.59
CA ALA A 66 -11.00 -14.45 -10.60
C ALA A 66 -10.50 -15.58 -9.68
N GLU A 67 -9.81 -16.58 -10.24
CA GLU A 67 -9.25 -17.70 -9.45
C GLU A 67 -8.25 -17.20 -8.39
N GLU A 68 -7.30 -16.36 -8.78
CA GLU A 68 -6.31 -15.79 -7.86
C GLU A 68 -6.95 -14.84 -6.85
N LEU A 69 -7.98 -14.06 -7.26
CA LEU A 69 -8.76 -13.23 -6.34
C LEU A 69 -9.45 -14.06 -5.26
N ASP A 70 -10.02 -15.20 -5.61
CA ASP A 70 -10.71 -16.06 -4.66
C ASP A 70 -9.73 -16.70 -3.68
N GLU A 71 -8.53 -17.08 -4.11
CA GLU A 71 -7.46 -17.56 -3.23
C GLU A 71 -6.98 -16.45 -2.26
N LEU A 72 -6.79 -15.23 -2.74
CA LEU A 72 -6.41 -14.09 -1.92
C LEU A 72 -7.51 -13.75 -0.88
N ARG A 73 -8.77 -13.76 -1.28
CA ARG A 73 -9.91 -13.57 -0.36
C ARG A 73 -9.99 -14.65 0.69
N ALA A 74 -9.79 -15.91 0.30
CA ALA A 74 -9.77 -17.05 1.23
C ALA A 74 -8.65 -16.90 2.25
N GLY A 75 -7.45 -16.48 1.85
CA GLY A 75 -6.34 -16.23 2.76
C GLY A 75 -6.64 -15.10 3.75
N ILE A 76 -7.23 -13.99 3.28
CA ILE A 76 -7.67 -12.89 4.16
C ILE A 76 -8.74 -13.38 5.15
N ALA A 77 -9.72 -14.16 4.69
CA ALA A 77 -10.77 -14.70 5.56
C ALA A 77 -10.19 -15.61 6.64
N ASP A 78 -9.20 -16.46 6.32
CA ASP A 78 -8.51 -17.30 7.31
C ASP A 78 -7.74 -16.44 8.32
N MET A 79 -6.99 -15.45 7.89
CA MET A 79 -6.29 -14.52 8.78
C MET A 79 -7.26 -13.82 9.75
N LEU A 80 -8.43 -13.37 9.26
CA LEU A 80 -9.44 -12.71 10.09
C LEU A 80 -10.16 -13.70 11.03
N ASP A 81 -10.46 -14.93 10.60
CA ASP A 81 -11.06 -15.98 11.43
C ASP A 81 -10.14 -16.43 12.59
N ARG A 82 -8.84 -16.26 12.40
CA ARG A 82 -7.80 -16.62 13.37
C ARG A 82 -7.19 -15.39 14.06
N ALA A 83 -7.74 -14.22 13.83
CA ALA A 83 -7.26 -12.99 14.50
C ALA A 83 -7.47 -13.07 16.02
N PRO A 84 -6.63 -12.40 16.82
CA PRO A 84 -6.88 -12.22 18.25
C PRO A 84 -8.28 -11.66 18.50
N ILE A 85 -8.97 -12.10 19.55
CA ILE A 85 -10.32 -11.60 19.87
C ILE A 85 -10.35 -10.10 20.18
N GLU A 86 -9.23 -9.56 20.66
CA GLU A 86 -8.99 -8.15 20.94
C GLU A 86 -7.48 -7.88 20.91
N ARG A 87 -7.09 -6.62 20.97
CA ARG A 87 -5.67 -6.21 21.03
C ARG A 87 -4.96 -6.99 22.14
N ASP A 88 -3.77 -7.51 21.84
CA ASP A 88 -2.87 -8.26 22.74
C ASP A 88 -3.42 -9.63 23.23
N ALA A 89 -4.62 -10.04 22.82
CA ALA A 89 -5.14 -11.37 23.15
C ALA A 89 -4.29 -12.47 22.48
N LYS A 90 -4.14 -13.60 23.20
CA LYS A 90 -3.39 -14.76 22.70
C LYS A 90 -4.28 -15.82 22.06
N LEU A 91 -5.58 -15.63 22.14
CA LEU A 91 -6.58 -16.56 21.59
C LEU A 91 -7.47 -15.83 20.58
N ASP A 92 -7.91 -16.56 19.57
CA ASP A 92 -8.95 -16.14 18.65
C ASP A 92 -10.36 -16.29 19.25
N ALA A 93 -11.40 -15.90 18.52
CA ALA A 93 -12.78 -16.00 18.95
C ALA A 93 -13.28 -17.45 19.19
N LYS A 94 -12.54 -18.45 18.70
CA LYS A 94 -12.84 -19.89 18.87
C LYS A 94 -12.00 -20.54 19.96
N GLY A 95 -11.18 -19.76 20.68
CA GLY A 95 -10.31 -20.24 21.75
C GLY A 95 -9.05 -20.96 21.27
N ARG A 96 -8.70 -20.87 19.99
CA ARG A 96 -7.44 -21.38 19.42
C ARG A 96 -6.34 -20.34 19.63
N PRO A 97 -5.03 -20.73 19.63
CA PRO A 97 -3.94 -19.77 19.54
C PRO A 97 -4.17 -18.80 18.35
N ALA A 98 -4.15 -17.50 18.64
CA ALA A 98 -4.32 -16.48 17.61
C ALA A 98 -3.18 -16.56 16.59
N PHE A 99 -3.50 -16.31 15.32
CA PHE A 99 -2.53 -16.31 14.24
C PHE A 99 -1.54 -15.16 14.38
N GLY A 100 -0.31 -15.36 13.91
CA GLY A 100 0.73 -14.33 13.83
C GLY A 100 1.65 -14.25 15.05
N GLN A 101 1.41 -15.06 16.09
CA GLN A 101 2.30 -15.11 17.28
C GLN A 101 3.67 -15.72 16.98
N GLU A 102 3.80 -16.46 15.90
CA GLU A 102 5.03 -17.09 15.41
C GLU A 102 5.95 -16.11 14.66
N PHE A 103 5.45 -14.93 14.28
CA PHE A 103 6.21 -13.92 13.55
C PHE A 103 6.83 -12.90 14.50
N ALA A 104 8.01 -12.40 14.14
CA ALA A 104 8.70 -11.39 14.93
C ALA A 104 8.02 -10.01 14.90
N ARG A 105 7.17 -9.76 13.89
CA ARG A 105 6.37 -8.54 13.77
C ARG A 105 4.90 -8.82 14.04
N ASP A 106 4.24 -7.94 14.80
CA ASP A 106 2.79 -8.02 15.03
C ASP A 106 2.03 -8.01 13.71
N THR A 107 1.16 -9.03 13.54
CA THR A 107 0.36 -9.17 12.32
C THR A 107 -0.80 -8.17 12.26
N TYR A 108 -1.40 -7.80 13.40
CA TYR A 108 -2.64 -7.02 13.44
C TYR A 108 -2.44 -5.65 14.07
N THR A 109 -2.98 -4.62 13.41
CA THR A 109 -3.07 -3.27 13.95
C THR A 109 -4.53 -2.91 14.22
N TRP A 110 -4.79 -2.37 15.42
CA TRP A 110 -6.13 -2.06 15.93
C TRP A 110 -6.32 -0.56 16.10
N ILE A 111 -7.52 -0.07 15.77
CA ILE A 111 -7.92 1.33 15.95
C ILE A 111 -9.39 1.42 16.39
N PRO A 112 -9.81 2.53 17.03
CA PRO A 112 -11.23 2.85 17.16
C PRO A 112 -11.90 2.98 15.77
N PRO A 113 -13.17 2.58 15.63
CA PRO A 113 -13.92 2.76 14.39
C PRO A 113 -13.90 4.20 13.87
N LEU A 114 -13.77 4.38 12.54
CA LEU A 114 -13.77 5.65 11.82
C LEU A 114 -12.70 6.66 12.25
N SER A 115 -11.74 6.26 13.09
CA SER A 115 -10.70 7.15 13.58
C SER A 115 -9.59 7.40 12.54
N ASP A 116 -8.84 8.48 12.77
CA ASP A 116 -7.56 8.77 12.13
C ASP A 116 -6.41 8.47 13.12
N PRO A 117 -5.75 7.32 12.99
CA PRO A 117 -4.78 6.88 14.00
C PRO A 117 -3.44 7.64 13.96
N VAL A 118 -3.15 8.35 12.88
CA VAL A 118 -1.82 8.91 12.62
C VAL A 118 -1.80 10.41 12.32
N GLY A 119 -2.88 10.98 11.82
CA GLY A 119 -2.97 12.38 11.46
C GLY A 119 -2.75 13.33 12.64
N GLY A 120 -1.94 14.36 12.45
CA GLY A 120 -1.58 15.34 13.48
C GLY A 120 -0.69 14.80 14.60
N THR A 121 -0.14 13.58 14.46
CA THR A 121 0.71 12.93 15.47
C THR A 121 2.17 12.86 15.05
N SER A 122 3.08 12.55 15.98
CA SER A 122 4.48 12.23 15.68
C SER A 122 4.70 10.80 15.17
N ARG A 123 3.65 9.98 15.12
CA ARG A 123 3.75 8.60 14.61
C ARG A 123 4.22 8.60 13.16
N ASN A 124 4.88 7.52 12.76
CA ASN A 124 5.43 7.36 11.41
C ASN A 124 6.31 8.55 10.97
N GLY A 125 7.15 9.06 11.90
CA GLY A 125 8.04 10.17 11.64
C GLY A 125 7.31 11.52 11.43
N GLY A 126 6.04 11.65 11.82
CA GLY A 126 5.26 12.89 11.67
C GLY A 126 4.85 13.20 10.23
N ARG A 127 4.97 12.25 9.30
CA ARG A 127 4.65 12.46 7.87
C ARG A 127 3.18 12.70 7.56
N HIS A 128 2.29 12.61 8.58
CA HIS A 128 0.86 12.91 8.50
C HIS A 128 0.54 14.16 9.32
N PRO A 129 0.90 15.35 8.86
CA PRO A 129 0.91 16.55 9.73
C PRO A 129 -0.47 17.11 10.05
N SER A 130 -1.50 16.74 9.29
CA SER A 130 -2.89 17.20 9.48
C SER A 130 -3.79 16.04 9.83
N LYS A 131 -4.69 16.24 10.82
CA LYS A 131 -5.68 15.24 11.21
C LYS A 131 -6.86 15.28 10.24
N MET A 132 -7.38 14.09 9.89
CA MET A 132 -8.64 13.95 9.15
C MET A 132 -9.83 14.05 10.10
N VAL A 133 -10.98 14.44 9.55
CA VAL A 133 -12.23 14.40 10.31
C VAL A 133 -12.60 12.96 10.67
N GLU A 134 -12.95 12.74 11.92
CA GLU A 134 -13.41 11.45 12.44
C GLU A 134 -14.94 11.45 12.52
N PRO A 135 -15.64 10.75 11.62
CA PRO A 135 -17.09 10.60 11.72
C PRO A 135 -17.48 9.88 13.01
N VAL A 136 -18.68 10.17 13.51
CA VAL A 136 -19.22 9.50 14.71
C VAL A 136 -19.57 8.06 14.34
N PRO A 137 -18.98 7.04 14.99
CA PRO A 137 -19.31 5.66 14.73
C PRO A 137 -20.73 5.31 15.20
N PRO A 138 -21.35 4.24 14.66
CA PRO A 138 -22.61 3.71 15.17
C PRO A 138 -22.54 3.41 16.68
N THR A 139 -23.67 3.54 17.36
CA THR A 139 -23.75 3.34 18.82
C THR A 139 -23.45 1.92 19.28
N ASP A 140 -23.62 0.95 18.40
CA ASP A 140 -23.33 -0.48 18.59
C ASP A 140 -21.96 -0.90 18.01
N ALA A 141 -21.14 0.06 17.54
CA ALA A 141 -19.81 -0.23 17.02
C ALA A 141 -18.91 -0.87 18.09
N PRO A 142 -18.03 -1.79 17.71
CA PRO A 142 -17.04 -2.34 18.62
C PRO A 142 -16.06 -1.24 19.10
N LYS A 143 -15.41 -1.48 20.24
CA LYS A 143 -14.42 -0.52 20.78
C LYS A 143 -13.23 -0.32 19.84
N GLU A 144 -12.76 -1.37 19.22
CA GLU A 144 -11.64 -1.38 18.25
C GLU A 144 -11.95 -2.32 17.09
N ILE A 145 -11.34 -2.04 15.96
CA ILE A 145 -11.40 -2.86 14.74
C ILE A 145 -9.99 -3.14 14.23
N ILE A 146 -9.82 -4.21 13.49
CA ILE A 146 -8.58 -4.45 12.74
C ILE A 146 -8.52 -3.45 11.59
N TYR A 147 -7.47 -2.66 11.56
CA TYR A 147 -7.22 -1.60 10.58
C TYR A 147 -6.29 -2.04 9.44
N MET A 148 -5.20 -2.69 9.82
CA MET A 148 -4.23 -3.27 8.91
C MET A 148 -3.76 -4.63 9.41
N MET A 149 -3.35 -5.48 8.46
CA MET A 149 -2.59 -6.69 8.73
C MET A 149 -1.26 -6.62 7.99
N PHE A 150 -0.22 -7.20 8.55
CA PHE A 150 1.12 -7.28 7.97
C PHE A 150 1.50 -8.73 7.68
N GLY A 151 2.49 -8.89 6.82
CA GLY A 151 3.02 -10.21 6.52
C GLY A 151 2.18 -10.98 5.49
N MET A 152 1.74 -10.33 4.45
CA MET A 152 0.96 -10.95 3.37
C MET A 152 1.63 -12.20 2.81
N CYS A 153 2.94 -12.15 2.54
CA CYS A 153 3.67 -13.28 1.97
C CYS A 153 4.06 -14.34 3.02
N GLN A 154 4.11 -13.99 4.30
CA GLN A 154 4.31 -14.97 5.37
C GLN A 154 3.03 -15.75 5.68
N ALA A 155 1.90 -15.03 5.69
CA ALA A 155 0.62 -15.53 6.13
C ALA A 155 -0.14 -16.32 5.07
N MET A 156 0.07 -16.01 3.79
CA MET A 156 -0.73 -16.54 2.69
C MET A 156 0.14 -16.95 1.50
N ASP A 157 0.05 -18.20 1.05
CA ASP A 157 0.75 -18.64 -0.18
C ASP A 157 0.29 -17.83 -1.41
N ALA A 158 -0.99 -17.45 -1.48
CA ALA A 158 -1.49 -16.56 -2.54
C ALA A 158 -0.85 -15.17 -2.47
N GLY A 159 -0.63 -14.64 -1.27
CA GLY A 159 0.08 -13.38 -1.04
C GLY A 159 1.54 -13.46 -1.47
N LEU A 160 2.23 -14.56 -1.16
CA LEU A 160 3.60 -14.80 -1.65
C LEU A 160 3.64 -14.84 -3.17
N ARG A 161 2.74 -15.60 -3.82
CA ARG A 161 2.68 -15.70 -5.28
C ARG A 161 2.43 -14.35 -5.98
N LEU A 162 1.78 -13.41 -5.29
CA LEU A 162 1.55 -12.07 -5.81
C LEU A 162 2.87 -11.28 -5.97
N TYR A 163 3.84 -11.46 -5.05
CA TYR A 163 5.20 -10.91 -5.21
C TYR A 163 5.94 -11.49 -6.41
N GLY A 164 5.57 -12.68 -6.88
CA GLY A 164 6.13 -13.33 -8.06
C GLY A 164 5.34 -13.09 -9.35
N HIS A 165 4.32 -12.19 -9.35
CA HIS A 165 3.46 -11.96 -10.51
C HIS A 165 4.24 -11.33 -11.67
N PRO A 166 4.39 -12.01 -12.84
CA PRO A 166 5.35 -11.60 -13.86
C PRO A 166 5.05 -10.23 -14.47
N GLN A 167 3.79 -9.88 -14.66
CA GLN A 167 3.44 -8.56 -15.20
C GLN A 167 3.70 -7.44 -14.19
N LEU A 168 3.48 -7.67 -12.89
CA LEU A 168 3.77 -6.66 -11.85
C LEU A 168 5.27 -6.47 -11.69
N LEU A 169 6.07 -7.54 -11.76
CA LEU A 169 7.52 -7.44 -11.74
C LEU A 169 8.09 -6.75 -12.99
N ALA A 170 7.52 -6.99 -14.17
CA ALA A 170 7.90 -6.27 -15.40
C ALA A 170 7.54 -4.77 -15.34
N ILE A 171 6.45 -4.40 -14.66
CA ILE A 171 6.13 -2.99 -14.36
C ILE A 171 7.17 -2.41 -13.39
N ALA A 172 7.54 -3.19 -12.35
CA ALA A 172 8.55 -2.76 -11.38
C ALA A 172 9.91 -2.49 -12.06
N GLU A 173 10.33 -3.36 -12.97
CA GLU A 173 11.52 -3.15 -13.79
C GLU A 173 11.40 -1.91 -14.67
N SER A 174 10.26 -1.71 -15.32
CA SER A 174 10.03 -0.55 -16.19
C SER A 174 10.12 0.79 -15.47
N ILE A 175 9.79 0.82 -14.17
CA ILE A 175 9.82 2.03 -13.34
C ILE A 175 11.17 2.21 -12.64
N ASN A 176 11.72 1.15 -12.04
CA ASN A 176 12.89 1.21 -11.16
C ASN A 176 14.20 0.75 -11.83
N GLY A 177 14.12 0.15 -13.02
CA GLY A 177 15.23 -0.59 -13.62
C GLY A 177 15.29 -2.05 -13.14
N PRO A 178 16.17 -2.89 -13.73
CA PRO A 178 16.21 -4.33 -13.49
C PRO A 178 16.70 -4.73 -12.09
N ASP A 179 17.41 -3.84 -11.40
CA ASP A 179 17.94 -4.04 -10.05
C ASP A 179 17.06 -3.29 -9.03
N PHE A 180 15.84 -3.79 -8.85
CA PHE A 180 14.91 -3.29 -7.85
C PHE A 180 14.86 -4.22 -6.63
N THR A 181 14.44 -3.71 -5.49
CA THR A 181 14.32 -4.44 -4.22
C THR A 181 12.96 -4.22 -3.58
N PRO A 182 12.40 -5.20 -2.86
CA PRO A 182 11.08 -5.07 -2.27
C PRO A 182 11.07 -4.14 -1.07
N PHE A 183 9.98 -3.43 -0.92
CA PHE A 183 9.57 -2.77 0.31
C PHE A 183 8.62 -3.69 1.09
N ASN A 184 8.07 -3.21 2.19
CA ASN A 184 7.15 -4.01 3.00
C ASN A 184 5.77 -4.13 2.38
N ASP A 185 5.01 -5.09 2.90
CA ASP A 185 3.61 -5.24 2.60
C ASP A 185 2.69 -4.76 3.74
N ALA A 186 1.46 -4.45 3.36
CA ALA A 186 0.37 -4.21 4.29
C ALA A 186 -0.96 -4.54 3.62
N ILE A 187 -1.86 -5.14 4.39
CA ILE A 187 -3.23 -5.38 3.99
C ILE A 187 -4.10 -4.34 4.68
N PHE A 188 -4.69 -3.44 3.91
CA PHE A 188 -5.59 -2.42 4.44
C PHE A 188 -7.02 -2.91 4.44
N LEU A 189 -7.67 -2.80 5.58
CA LEU A 189 -9.06 -3.19 5.81
C LEU A 189 -9.91 -1.95 6.08
N LYS A 190 -10.89 -1.70 5.23
CA LYS A 190 -11.92 -0.69 5.46
C LYS A 190 -13.27 -1.36 5.59
N GLN A 191 -13.58 -1.79 6.81
CA GLN A 191 -14.85 -2.43 7.13
C GLN A 191 -16.04 -1.48 6.82
N PRO A 192 -17.20 -2.03 6.39
CA PRO A 192 -18.39 -1.24 6.14
C PRO A 192 -18.80 -0.40 7.35
N GLY A 193 -18.93 0.91 7.16
CA GLY A 193 -19.36 1.85 8.20
C GLY A 193 -18.39 2.06 9.38
N LEU A 194 -17.21 1.45 9.37
CA LEU A 194 -16.28 1.43 10.51
C LEU A 194 -14.83 1.77 10.15
N GLY A 195 -14.43 1.59 8.88
CA GLY A 195 -13.03 1.67 8.46
C GLY A 195 -12.41 3.05 8.70
N GLY A 196 -11.27 3.10 9.38
CA GLY A 196 -10.55 4.33 9.69
C GLY A 196 -9.93 5.02 8.46
N SER A 197 -9.60 6.29 8.60
CA SER A 197 -8.88 7.07 7.58
C SER A 197 -7.37 6.82 7.60
N VAL A 198 -6.73 7.23 6.51
CA VAL A 198 -5.27 7.45 6.46
C VAL A 198 -5.08 8.89 6.03
N ALA A 199 -4.57 9.73 6.92
CA ALA A 199 -4.41 11.15 6.67
C ALA A 199 -3.46 11.44 5.49
N TRP A 200 -3.57 12.62 4.91
CA TRP A 200 -2.70 13.08 3.83
C TRP A 200 -1.23 12.94 4.18
N HIS A 201 -0.46 12.29 3.29
CA HIS A 201 0.98 12.09 3.46
C HIS A 201 1.68 11.82 2.13
N GLN A 202 2.97 11.97 2.13
CA GLN A 202 3.89 11.38 1.16
C GLN A 202 4.60 10.23 1.87
N ASP A 203 4.76 9.10 1.17
CA ASP A 203 5.56 8.00 1.68
C ASP A 203 7.03 8.31 1.60
N GLY A 204 7.85 8.30 2.40
CA GLY A 204 9.25 8.67 2.38
C GLY A 204 9.58 9.49 3.60
N LEU A 205 10.62 9.07 4.31
CA LEU A 205 11.10 9.71 5.53
C LEU A 205 12.52 10.23 5.38
N THR A 206 13.25 9.68 4.42
CA THR A 206 14.64 10.03 4.11
C THR A 206 14.72 10.57 2.68
N HIS A 207 15.90 10.98 2.25
CA HIS A 207 16.21 11.38 0.86
C HIS A 207 15.56 12.67 0.34
N TRP A 208 14.70 13.34 1.10
CA TRP A 208 14.07 14.59 0.64
C TRP A 208 15.07 15.70 0.34
N ASP A 209 16.16 15.77 1.11
CA ASP A 209 17.26 16.72 0.94
C ASP A 209 18.49 16.11 0.25
N SER A 210 18.33 14.93 -0.37
CA SER A 210 19.43 14.26 -1.07
C SER A 210 19.86 15.08 -2.29
N PRO A 211 21.18 15.29 -2.53
CA PRO A 211 21.66 15.91 -3.77
C PRO A 211 21.33 15.08 -5.03
N ASN A 212 21.00 13.80 -4.83
CA ASN A 212 20.59 12.87 -5.88
C ASN A 212 19.07 12.67 -5.89
N TRP A 213 18.32 13.59 -5.26
CA TRP A 213 16.87 13.50 -5.26
C TRP A 213 16.32 13.54 -6.69
N ASP A 214 15.38 12.67 -6.98
CA ASP A 214 14.57 12.69 -8.18
C ASP A 214 13.14 12.20 -7.87
N GLU A 215 12.26 12.24 -8.86
CA GLU A 215 10.85 11.89 -8.74
C GLU A 215 10.58 10.38 -8.54
N GLY A 216 11.62 9.53 -8.51
CA GLY A 216 11.54 8.08 -8.31
C GLY A 216 12.33 7.56 -7.11
N ILE A 217 13.02 8.42 -6.36
CA ILE A 217 13.95 7.99 -5.30
C ILE A 217 13.28 7.15 -4.20
N HIS A 218 12.01 7.40 -3.90
CA HIS A 218 11.26 6.65 -2.89
C HIS A 218 10.52 5.42 -3.46
N GLY A 219 10.69 5.13 -4.77
CA GLY A 219 10.01 4.00 -5.40
C GLY A 219 8.49 4.18 -5.52
N PHE A 220 7.77 3.07 -5.54
CA PHE A 220 6.32 3.07 -5.68
C PHE A 220 5.68 1.92 -4.89
N ASN A 221 4.36 2.02 -4.68
CA ASN A 221 3.54 0.95 -4.14
C ASN A 221 2.52 0.48 -5.17
N PHE A 222 2.32 -0.83 -5.26
CA PHE A 222 1.10 -1.43 -5.80
C PHE A 222 0.02 -1.49 -4.73
N GLN A 223 -1.24 -1.35 -5.14
CA GLN A 223 -2.40 -1.76 -4.35
C GLN A 223 -3.30 -2.65 -5.20
N VAL A 224 -3.39 -3.92 -4.84
CA VAL A 224 -4.31 -4.89 -5.44
C VAL A 224 -5.64 -4.80 -4.74
N GLN A 225 -6.72 -4.57 -5.50
CA GLN A 225 -8.07 -4.43 -4.96
C GLN A 225 -8.80 -5.77 -4.98
N LEU A 226 -9.19 -6.28 -3.79
CA LEU A 226 -9.93 -7.54 -3.71
C LEU A 226 -11.43 -7.35 -3.95
N TYR A 227 -11.97 -6.19 -3.65
CA TYR A 227 -13.37 -5.81 -3.85
C TYR A 227 -13.46 -4.48 -4.60
N PRO A 228 -14.59 -4.19 -5.27
CA PRO A 228 -14.80 -2.89 -5.88
C PRO A 228 -14.67 -1.77 -4.84
N SER A 229 -14.05 -0.67 -5.22
CA SER A 229 -13.95 0.50 -4.35
C SER A 229 -14.82 1.64 -4.86
N THR A 230 -15.14 2.56 -3.97
CA THR A 230 -15.91 3.77 -4.22
C THR A 230 -15.07 5.01 -3.88
N PRO A 231 -15.46 6.20 -4.33
CA PRO A 231 -14.77 7.42 -3.89
C PRO A 231 -14.73 7.58 -2.36
N GLY A 232 -15.71 7.01 -1.63
CA GLY A 232 -15.80 7.09 -0.16
C GLY A 232 -14.81 6.20 0.60
N ASN A 233 -14.26 5.16 -0.05
CA ASN A 233 -13.37 4.21 0.63
C ASN A 233 -12.04 3.94 -0.10
N CYS A 234 -11.84 4.46 -1.32
CA CYS A 234 -10.63 4.24 -2.10
C CYS A 234 -9.44 5.12 -1.66
N LEU A 235 -8.31 4.89 -2.30
CA LEU A 235 -7.15 5.79 -2.23
C LEU A 235 -7.43 7.06 -3.02
N TRP A 236 -7.04 8.21 -2.46
CA TRP A 236 -7.05 9.51 -3.11
C TRP A 236 -5.62 9.99 -3.30
N VAL A 237 -5.35 10.63 -4.43
CA VAL A 237 -4.03 11.19 -4.75
C VAL A 237 -4.15 12.64 -5.25
N VAL A 238 -3.12 13.44 -5.02
CA VAL A 238 -2.97 14.75 -5.67
C VAL A 238 -1.97 14.60 -6.81
N PRO A 239 -2.43 14.54 -8.07
CA PRO A 239 -1.59 14.27 -9.23
C PRO A 239 -0.42 15.25 -9.37
N GLY A 240 0.76 14.74 -9.77
CA GLY A 240 1.96 15.54 -10.04
C GLY A 240 2.71 16.06 -8.82
N THR A 241 2.26 15.74 -7.59
CA THR A 241 2.95 16.19 -6.36
C THR A 241 4.29 15.51 -6.13
N HIS A 242 4.48 14.30 -6.64
CA HIS A 242 5.76 13.57 -6.56
C HIS A 242 6.95 14.32 -7.19
N LYS A 243 6.68 15.28 -8.09
CA LYS A 243 7.70 16.13 -8.75
C LYS A 243 8.09 17.36 -7.94
N LYS A 244 7.42 17.61 -6.81
CA LYS A 244 7.55 18.87 -6.06
C LYS A 244 8.45 18.75 -4.83
N GLY A 245 9.12 17.62 -4.65
CA GLY A 245 9.82 17.33 -3.40
C GLY A 245 8.85 17.09 -2.24
N HIS A 246 9.33 17.33 -1.03
CA HIS A 246 8.50 17.25 0.19
C HIS A 246 7.54 18.46 0.24
N VAL A 247 6.24 18.21 0.12
CA VAL A 247 5.23 19.28 0.12
C VAL A 247 4.80 19.63 1.54
N ASP A 248 4.54 20.91 1.78
CA ASP A 248 3.96 21.38 3.04
C ASP A 248 2.45 21.08 3.07
N ILE A 249 2.13 19.88 3.56
CA ILE A 249 0.75 19.37 3.62
C ILE A 249 -0.10 20.25 4.55
N ARG A 250 0.46 20.73 5.65
CA ARG A 250 -0.26 21.60 6.59
C ARG A 250 -0.65 22.90 5.92
N ALA A 251 0.28 23.55 5.23
CA ALA A 251 -0.02 24.76 4.48
C ALA A 251 -1.07 24.52 3.38
N MET A 252 -1.07 23.33 2.74
CA MET A 252 -2.09 22.97 1.74
C MET A 252 -3.49 22.86 2.36
N VAL A 253 -3.62 22.23 3.53
CA VAL A 253 -4.89 22.09 4.26
C VAL A 253 -5.35 23.45 4.79
N ASP A 254 -4.47 24.22 5.44
CA ASP A 254 -4.76 25.54 5.97
C ASP A 254 -5.19 26.51 4.84
N GLY A 255 -4.51 26.46 3.68
CA GLY A 255 -4.87 27.21 2.48
C GLY A 255 -6.21 26.80 1.84
N ASN A 256 -6.73 25.63 2.22
CA ASN A 256 -8.04 25.12 1.84
C ASN A 256 -9.06 25.25 3.00
N GLU A 257 -9.00 26.35 3.74
CA GLU A 257 -9.90 26.66 4.89
C GLU A 257 -9.88 25.60 5.99
N GLY A 258 -8.77 24.87 6.14
CA GLY A 258 -8.64 23.76 7.08
C GLY A 258 -9.30 22.45 6.61
N SER A 259 -9.87 22.44 5.41
CA SER A 259 -10.55 21.26 4.86
C SER A 259 -9.56 20.22 4.34
N GLU A 260 -9.81 18.97 4.72
CA GLU A 260 -9.11 17.79 4.19
C GLU A 260 -9.44 17.48 2.72
N CYS A 261 -10.47 18.13 2.16
CA CYS A 261 -10.95 17.96 0.78
C CYS A 261 -10.09 18.74 -0.22
N LEU A 262 -8.84 18.36 -0.43
CA LEU A 262 -7.91 19.08 -1.30
C LEU A 262 -8.45 19.18 -2.75
N PRO A 263 -8.49 20.40 -3.37
CA PRO A 263 -9.29 20.67 -4.56
C PRO A 263 -8.87 19.90 -5.83
N ASN A 264 -7.61 19.52 -5.96
CA ASN A 264 -7.08 18.82 -7.13
C ASN A 264 -6.93 17.31 -6.94
N ALA A 265 -7.37 16.77 -5.82
CA ALA A 265 -7.26 15.35 -5.56
C ALA A 265 -8.25 14.54 -6.39
N VAL A 266 -7.85 13.33 -6.74
CA VAL A 266 -8.66 12.37 -7.50
C VAL A 266 -8.72 11.01 -6.80
N PRO A 267 -9.89 10.34 -6.76
CA PRO A 267 -10.04 9.01 -6.22
C PRO A 267 -9.56 7.95 -7.22
N LEU A 268 -8.83 6.97 -6.76
CA LEU A 268 -8.44 5.79 -7.54
C LEU A 268 -9.50 4.69 -7.36
N VAL A 269 -10.65 4.90 -7.99
CA VAL A 269 -11.76 3.92 -7.94
C VAL A 269 -11.40 2.72 -8.80
N CYS A 270 -11.49 1.53 -8.23
CA CYS A 270 -11.08 0.27 -8.84
C CYS A 270 -12.21 -0.76 -8.79
N GLN A 271 -12.18 -1.70 -9.72
CA GLN A 271 -12.92 -2.96 -9.65
C GLN A 271 -12.06 -4.02 -8.95
N SER A 272 -12.67 -5.17 -8.61
CA SER A 272 -11.91 -6.34 -8.14
C SER A 272 -10.88 -6.75 -9.20
N GLY A 273 -9.64 -6.98 -8.77
CA GLY A 273 -8.56 -7.36 -9.66
C GLY A 273 -7.81 -6.21 -10.33
N ASP A 274 -8.30 -4.97 -10.19
CA ASP A 274 -7.52 -3.80 -10.58
C ASP A 274 -6.33 -3.60 -9.63
N VAL A 275 -5.25 -3.06 -10.18
CA VAL A 275 -4.03 -2.76 -9.43
C VAL A 275 -3.65 -1.30 -9.68
N THR A 276 -3.55 -0.52 -8.61
CA THR A 276 -2.96 0.82 -8.73
C THR A 276 -1.45 0.74 -8.55
N VAL A 277 -0.72 1.50 -9.33
CA VAL A 277 0.69 1.83 -9.06
C VAL A 277 0.76 3.30 -8.67
N VAL A 278 1.30 3.59 -7.49
CA VAL A 278 1.38 4.96 -6.95
C VAL A 278 2.81 5.23 -6.51
N ASN A 279 3.40 6.28 -7.08
CA ASN A 279 4.71 6.77 -6.68
C ASN A 279 4.64 7.23 -5.22
N ARG A 280 5.56 6.78 -4.39
CA ARG A 280 5.54 7.01 -2.94
C ARG A 280 5.68 8.49 -2.56
N GLN A 281 6.21 9.33 -3.46
CA GLN A 281 6.28 10.78 -3.29
C GLN A 281 4.97 11.50 -3.66
N THR A 282 3.99 10.80 -4.24
CA THR A 282 2.68 11.39 -4.55
C THR A 282 1.91 11.60 -3.25
N LEU A 283 1.43 12.82 -3.02
CA LEU A 283 0.56 13.14 -1.89
C LEU A 283 -0.73 12.33 -1.98
N HIS A 284 -1.04 11.56 -0.92
CA HIS A 284 -2.19 10.66 -0.93
C HIS A 284 -2.84 10.51 0.45
N CYS A 285 -4.08 10.06 0.45
CA CYS A 285 -4.86 9.76 1.65
C CYS A 285 -5.94 8.71 1.38
N SER A 286 -6.67 8.31 2.39
CA SER A 286 -7.97 7.67 2.24
C SER A 286 -8.90 8.08 3.37
N PHE A 287 -10.14 8.47 3.03
CA PHE A 287 -11.16 8.88 3.99
C PHE A 287 -11.66 7.72 4.85
N ALA A 288 -12.25 8.02 6.00
CA ALA A 288 -12.96 7.03 6.81
C ALA A 288 -14.11 6.41 5.99
N ASN A 289 -14.29 5.10 6.09
CA ASN A 289 -15.31 4.38 5.33
C ASN A 289 -16.65 4.37 6.08
N THR A 290 -17.50 5.32 5.78
CA THR A 290 -18.89 5.39 6.28
C THR A 290 -19.89 4.68 5.36
N SER A 291 -19.44 4.11 4.24
CA SER A 291 -20.30 3.40 3.27
C SER A 291 -20.60 1.96 3.71
N PRO A 292 -21.64 1.33 3.15
CA PRO A 292 -21.93 -0.08 3.39
C PRO A 292 -20.95 -1.04 2.68
N ASP A 293 -20.08 -0.52 1.82
CA ASP A 293 -19.16 -1.31 1.01
C ASP A 293 -17.83 -1.51 1.76
N GLU A 294 -17.33 -2.74 1.81
CA GLU A 294 -15.98 -2.98 2.30
C GLU A 294 -14.93 -2.65 1.25
N ARG A 295 -13.72 -2.35 1.70
CA ARG A 295 -12.54 -2.32 0.86
C ARG A 295 -11.42 -3.11 1.53
N VAL A 296 -10.85 -4.05 0.79
CA VAL A 296 -9.62 -4.76 1.16
C VAL A 296 -8.61 -4.57 0.05
N SER A 297 -7.44 -4.06 0.38
CA SER A 297 -6.35 -3.89 -0.58
C SER A 297 -5.04 -4.43 -0.04
N LEU A 298 -4.34 -5.19 -0.89
CA LEU A 298 -3.01 -5.68 -0.61
C LEU A 298 -2.01 -4.66 -1.18
N THR A 299 -1.21 -4.08 -0.31
CA THR A 299 -0.23 -3.05 -0.67
C THR A 299 1.17 -3.61 -0.49
N PHE A 300 1.98 -3.52 -1.54
CA PHE A 300 3.41 -3.86 -1.51
C PHE A 300 4.15 -3.00 -2.54
N GLY A 301 5.44 -2.83 -2.37
CA GLY A 301 6.15 -1.88 -3.22
C GLY A 301 7.58 -2.28 -3.51
N PHE A 302 8.20 -1.50 -4.40
CA PHE A 302 9.56 -1.70 -4.83
C PHE A 302 10.31 -0.38 -4.95
N HIS A 303 11.60 -0.45 -4.62
CA HIS A 303 12.56 0.63 -4.81
C HIS A 303 13.60 0.21 -5.85
N ARG A 304 14.20 1.15 -6.53
CA ARG A 304 15.48 0.88 -7.18
C ARG A 304 16.55 0.68 -6.09
N ARG A 305 17.40 -0.31 -6.28
CA ARG A 305 18.45 -0.67 -5.32
C ARG A 305 19.34 0.51 -4.96
N SER A 306 19.70 1.35 -5.94
CA SER A 306 20.57 2.50 -5.74
C SER A 306 20.01 3.57 -4.79
N SER A 307 18.70 3.65 -4.58
CA SER A 307 18.09 4.55 -3.60
C SER A 307 18.00 3.94 -2.20
N VAL A 308 18.23 2.64 -2.07
CA VAL A 308 18.16 1.91 -0.79
C VAL A 308 19.54 1.66 -0.22
N LEU A 309 20.54 1.38 -1.08
CA LEU A 309 21.89 1.07 -0.65
C LEU A 309 22.50 2.23 0.15
N GLY A 310 22.94 1.92 1.37
CA GLY A 310 23.50 2.89 2.31
C GLY A 310 22.46 3.73 3.06
N ALA A 311 21.16 3.57 2.78
CA ALA A 311 20.12 4.24 3.55
C ALA A 311 20.11 3.74 4.99
N VAL A 312 19.78 4.66 5.92
CA VAL A 312 19.71 4.38 7.35
C VAL A 312 18.24 4.36 7.77
N GLY A 313 17.84 3.34 8.52
CA GLY A 313 16.50 3.22 9.07
C GLY A 313 16.20 4.36 10.05
N VAL A 314 14.97 4.90 9.96
CA VAL A 314 14.53 6.03 10.80
C VAL A 314 13.29 5.69 11.62
N LEU A 315 12.77 4.46 11.53
CA LEU A 315 11.57 4.04 12.25
C LEU A 315 11.68 2.61 12.79
N GLY A 316 11.02 2.40 13.93
CA GLY A 316 10.76 1.10 14.50
C GLY A 316 12.02 0.32 14.87
N SER A 317 11.98 -1.00 14.76
CA SER A 317 13.10 -1.89 15.10
C SER A 317 14.32 -1.76 14.18
N GLY A 318 14.18 -1.13 13.03
CA GLY A 318 15.24 -0.86 12.08
C GLY A 318 15.88 0.52 12.22
N GLU A 319 15.54 1.31 13.25
CA GLU A 319 16.14 2.63 13.49
C GLU A 319 17.64 2.52 13.72
N GLY A 320 18.42 3.22 12.91
CA GLY A 320 19.87 3.19 12.94
C GLY A 320 20.54 2.08 12.13
N ASP A 321 19.79 1.10 11.64
CA ASP A 321 20.34 0.05 10.78
C ASP A 321 20.61 0.57 9.36
N VAL A 322 21.69 0.07 8.75
CA VAL A 322 22.09 0.43 7.38
C VAL A 322 21.60 -0.63 6.40
N TYR A 323 21.07 -0.18 5.29
CA TYR A 323 20.74 -1.05 4.14
C TYR A 323 22.01 -1.33 3.32
N ASP A 324 22.82 -2.26 3.80
CA ASP A 324 24.01 -2.72 3.08
C ASP A 324 23.66 -3.75 1.97
N GLU A 325 24.70 -4.19 1.26
CA GLU A 325 24.59 -5.16 0.17
C GLU A 325 23.94 -6.48 0.62
N GLN A 326 24.34 -6.99 1.78
CA GLN A 326 23.83 -8.26 2.30
C GLN A 326 22.35 -8.15 2.63
N ARG A 327 21.95 -7.09 3.34
CA ARG A 327 20.56 -6.87 3.73
C ARG A 327 19.65 -6.69 2.51
N ILE A 328 20.11 -5.96 1.48
CA ILE A 328 19.36 -5.83 0.23
C ILE A 328 19.20 -7.19 -0.46
N HIS A 329 20.28 -7.99 -0.50
CA HIS A 329 20.23 -9.34 -1.10
C HIS A 329 19.24 -10.23 -0.33
N GLU A 330 19.32 -10.29 0.99
CA GLU A 330 18.43 -11.07 1.85
C GLU A 330 16.95 -10.67 1.65
N ARG A 331 16.65 -9.37 1.60
CA ARG A 331 15.28 -8.91 1.34
C ARG A 331 14.81 -9.21 -0.08
N SER A 332 15.69 -9.08 -1.06
CA SER A 332 15.35 -9.34 -2.47
C SER A 332 15.11 -10.82 -2.75
N SER A 333 15.61 -11.73 -1.92
CA SER A 333 15.41 -13.17 -2.06
C SER A 333 13.94 -13.59 -1.96
N VAL A 334 13.08 -12.79 -1.29
CA VAL A 334 11.63 -13.04 -1.26
C VAL A 334 11.03 -13.04 -2.66
N ILE A 335 11.52 -12.18 -3.57
CA ILE A 335 11.03 -12.11 -4.96
C ILE A 335 11.40 -13.41 -5.69
N ALA A 336 12.63 -13.89 -5.52
CA ALA A 336 13.08 -15.14 -6.17
C ALA A 336 12.25 -16.35 -5.71
N VAL A 337 12.03 -16.48 -4.39
CA VAL A 337 11.16 -17.54 -3.84
C VAL A 337 9.71 -17.38 -4.32
N ALA A 338 9.20 -16.15 -4.40
CA ALA A 338 7.84 -15.88 -4.86
C ALA A 338 7.63 -16.24 -6.34
N ILE A 339 8.63 -15.99 -7.20
CA ILE A 339 8.60 -16.38 -8.61
C ILE A 339 8.50 -17.89 -8.73
N ASP A 340 9.29 -18.65 -7.99
CA ASP A 340 9.23 -20.11 -8.00
C ASP A 340 7.91 -20.64 -7.40
N ALA A 341 7.44 -20.08 -6.29
CA ALA A 341 6.14 -20.41 -5.71
C ALA A 341 4.99 -20.21 -6.71
N ARG A 342 5.03 -19.10 -7.46
CA ARG A 342 4.05 -18.84 -8.52
C ARG A 342 4.19 -19.83 -9.68
N HIS A 343 5.39 -20.11 -10.13
CA HIS A 343 5.63 -21.07 -11.21
C HIS A 343 5.19 -22.50 -10.84
N GLN A 344 5.39 -22.93 -9.60
CA GLN A 344 4.89 -24.22 -9.12
C GLN A 344 3.34 -24.29 -9.16
N HIS A 345 2.66 -23.19 -8.86
CA HIS A 345 1.19 -23.13 -8.85
C HIS A 345 0.58 -22.87 -10.23
N PHE A 346 1.20 -22.01 -11.03
CA PHE A 346 0.80 -21.67 -12.41
C PHE A 346 1.87 -22.11 -13.43
N PRO A 347 2.08 -23.41 -13.66
CA PRO A 347 3.23 -23.90 -14.46
C PRO A 347 3.18 -23.55 -15.95
N LYS A 348 2.04 -23.07 -16.45
CA LYS A 348 1.89 -22.59 -17.83
C LYS A 348 2.23 -21.11 -18.00
N GLU A 349 2.32 -20.36 -16.90
CA GLU A 349 2.70 -18.97 -16.92
C GLU A 349 4.22 -18.87 -17.11
N LYS A 350 4.67 -17.94 -17.96
CA LYS A 350 6.10 -17.70 -18.12
C LYS A 350 6.59 -16.91 -16.89
N PRO A 351 7.52 -17.48 -16.10
CA PRO A 351 8.04 -16.78 -14.93
C PRO A 351 8.83 -15.54 -15.35
N TYR A 352 8.84 -14.52 -14.47
CA TYR A 352 9.71 -13.37 -14.61
C TYR A 352 11.17 -13.75 -14.29
N HIS A 353 12.12 -13.13 -15.00
CA HIS A 353 13.56 -13.30 -14.75
C HIS A 353 14.06 -12.13 -13.91
N TYR A 354 14.20 -12.35 -12.61
CA TYR A 354 14.65 -11.32 -11.69
C TYR A 354 16.18 -11.22 -11.72
N GLN A 355 16.69 -10.16 -12.34
CA GLN A 355 18.12 -9.98 -12.67
C GLN A 355 19.08 -10.21 -11.50
N PRO A 356 18.83 -9.72 -10.26
CA PRO A 356 19.73 -9.94 -9.14
C PRO A 356 19.93 -11.41 -8.73
N PHE A 357 19.05 -12.31 -9.17
CA PHE A 357 19.05 -13.74 -8.80
C PHE A 357 19.18 -14.69 -10.01
N VAL A 358 19.53 -14.17 -11.17
CA VAL A 358 19.79 -15.02 -12.36
C VAL A 358 20.97 -15.95 -12.10
N GLY A 359 20.72 -17.25 -12.27
CA GLY A 359 21.71 -18.33 -12.00
C GLY A 359 21.71 -18.82 -10.56
N LEU A 360 20.84 -18.28 -9.70
CA LEU A 360 20.65 -18.71 -8.30
C LEU A 360 19.25 -19.32 -8.07
N GLU A 361 18.47 -19.57 -9.12
CA GLU A 361 17.07 -20.01 -9.05
C GLU A 361 16.91 -21.31 -8.24
N ASP A 362 17.85 -22.22 -8.32
CA ASP A 362 17.82 -23.50 -7.59
C ASP A 362 18.01 -23.32 -6.07
N GLU A 363 18.66 -22.25 -5.63
CA GLU A 363 18.86 -21.94 -4.21
C GLU A 363 17.60 -21.36 -3.56
N PHE A 364 16.75 -20.71 -4.37
CA PHE A 364 15.55 -20.02 -3.92
C PHE A 364 14.25 -20.70 -4.32
N ARG A 365 14.26 -22.03 -4.40
CA ARG A 365 13.05 -22.84 -4.65
C ARG A 365 12.08 -22.71 -3.48
N TRP A 366 10.79 -22.55 -3.81
CA TRP A 366 9.73 -22.55 -2.82
C TRP A 366 9.55 -23.94 -2.18
N ASN A 367 9.79 -24.03 -0.88
CA ASN A 367 9.65 -25.22 -0.04
C ASN A 367 9.67 -24.83 1.43
N GLU A 368 9.51 -25.81 2.35
CA GLU A 368 9.51 -25.57 3.79
C GLU A 368 10.80 -24.91 4.31
N HIS A 369 11.94 -25.18 3.71
CA HIS A 369 13.20 -24.55 4.10
C HIS A 369 13.19 -23.05 3.79
N THR A 370 12.84 -22.67 2.57
CA THR A 370 12.78 -21.24 2.18
C THR A 370 11.61 -20.50 2.83
N ARG A 371 10.53 -21.21 3.19
CA ARG A 371 9.47 -20.66 4.04
C ARG A 371 10.05 -20.16 5.37
N GLU A 372 10.84 -20.99 6.05
CA GLU A 372 11.41 -20.65 7.37
C GLU A 372 12.59 -19.66 7.29
N THR A 373 13.44 -19.77 6.28
CA THR A 373 14.71 -19.02 6.23
C THR A 373 14.62 -17.71 5.44
N VAL A 374 13.69 -17.59 4.49
CA VAL A 374 13.57 -16.42 3.61
C VAL A 374 12.28 -15.65 3.88
N ILE A 375 11.14 -16.36 3.99
CA ILE A 375 9.83 -15.70 3.99
C ILE A 375 9.39 -15.26 5.38
N LYS A 376 9.56 -16.10 6.40
CA LYS A 376 8.94 -15.96 7.72
C LYS A 376 9.09 -14.58 8.35
N ASP A 377 10.28 -14.01 8.27
CA ASP A 377 10.57 -12.74 8.93
C ASP A 377 11.26 -11.72 8.01
N TYR A 378 11.04 -11.84 6.68
CA TYR A 378 11.76 -11.00 5.69
C TYR A 378 11.57 -9.50 5.90
N ASN A 379 10.45 -9.08 6.46
CA ASN A 379 10.08 -7.67 6.64
C ASN A 379 10.20 -7.18 8.09
N THR A 380 10.84 -7.94 8.98
CA THR A 380 10.98 -7.55 10.39
C THR A 380 11.84 -6.33 10.61
N GLN A 381 12.80 -6.12 9.74
CA GLN A 381 13.71 -4.97 9.79
C GLN A 381 13.31 -3.97 8.72
N ASP A 382 12.29 -3.21 9.03
CA ASP A 382 11.68 -2.26 8.12
C ASP A 382 12.45 -0.95 8.08
N LEU A 383 12.81 -0.50 6.88
CA LEU A 383 13.35 0.83 6.67
C LEU A 383 12.25 1.78 6.21
N GLY A 384 11.94 2.75 7.05
CA GLY A 384 11.23 3.92 6.58
C GLY A 384 12.19 4.81 5.77
N ILE A 385 12.26 4.60 4.47
CA ILE A 385 12.96 5.51 3.54
C ILE A 385 11.98 6.35 2.75
#